data_1f28d9b449de13facaecb927d95085e5
#
_entry.id   1f28d9b449de13facaecb927d95085e5
#
_cell.length_a   1.000
_cell.length_b   1.000
_cell.length_c   1.000
_cell.angle_alpha   90.00
_cell.angle_beta   90.00
_cell.angle_gamma   90.00
#
_symmetry.space_group_name_H-M   'P 1'
#
loop_
_entity.id
_entity.type
_entity.pdbx_description
1 polymer ?
#
loop_
_entity_poly.entity_id
_entity_poly.type
_entity_poly.pdbx_seq_one_letter_code
_entity_poly.pdbx_strand_id
1 'polypeptide(L)'
;MIPEQLKDDEYLLKIHGPEADCNHPGKQPVGSAETGPFYTGSDPELVSHIQDGGNVGKALKGPLVVFDVDHEEFASELSKKLPPTFVVESGGSGFGQHWDYHCPEWAE
;
A
#
# COMPACT_ATOMS: atom_id res chain seq x y z
N MET A 1 1.97 6.28 12.68
CA MET A 1 2.96 5.40 12.10
C MET A 1 2.32 4.38 11.17
N ILE A 2 2.32 3.09 11.44
CA ILE A 2 1.62 2.14 10.57
C ILE A 2 0.16 2.06 11.01
N PRO A 3 -0.81 2.21 10.08
CA PRO A 3 -2.22 2.08 10.44
C PRO A 3 -2.53 0.74 11.07
N GLU A 4 -3.48 0.71 11.99
CA GLU A 4 -3.89 -0.50 12.69
C GLU A 4 -4.28 -1.62 11.72
N GLN A 5 -4.92 -1.24 10.62
CA GLN A 5 -5.38 -2.18 9.60
C GLN A 5 -4.23 -2.95 8.92
N LEU A 6 -3.01 -2.42 8.96
CA LEU A 6 -1.85 -3.02 8.31
C LEU A 6 -0.92 -3.76 9.27
N LYS A 7 -1.20 -3.76 10.57
CA LYS A 7 -0.30 -4.38 11.56
C LYS A 7 -0.09 -5.88 11.36
N ASP A 8 -1.11 -6.56 10.90
CA ASP A 8 -1.05 -8.01 10.67
C ASP A 8 -0.77 -8.37 9.22
N ASP A 9 -0.55 -7.39 8.36
CA ASP A 9 -0.18 -7.64 6.98
C ASP A 9 1.23 -8.24 6.91
N GLU A 10 1.42 -9.28 6.12
CA GLU A 10 2.69 -10.00 6.01
C GLU A 10 3.50 -9.61 4.77
N TYR A 11 2.97 -8.74 3.94
CA TYR A 11 3.57 -8.40 2.65
C TYR A 11 3.82 -6.91 2.50
N LEU A 12 4.26 -6.27 3.59
CA LEU A 12 4.67 -4.87 3.53
C LEU A 12 6.10 -4.75 3.02
N LEU A 13 6.38 -3.66 2.34
CA LEU A 13 7.66 -3.37 1.72
C LEU A 13 8.22 -2.05 2.25
N LYS A 14 9.54 -1.99 2.33
CA LYS A 14 10.23 -0.71 2.48
C LYS A 14 10.22 0.00 1.13
N ILE A 15 9.75 1.22 1.11
CA ILE A 15 9.77 2.10 -0.05
C ILE A 15 10.70 3.27 0.25
N HIS A 16 11.52 3.66 -0.70
CA HIS A 16 12.37 4.84 -0.53
C HIS A 16 11.53 6.07 -0.21
N GLY A 17 11.98 6.89 0.75
CA GLY A 17 11.28 8.09 1.13
C GLY A 17 11.32 9.16 0.05
N PRO A 18 10.53 10.24 0.19
CA PRO A 18 10.46 11.31 -0.82
C PRO A 18 11.78 12.10 -0.96
N GLU A 19 12.63 12.04 0.05
CA GLU A 19 13.93 12.71 0.04
C GLU A 19 15.08 11.78 -0.41
N ALA A 20 14.78 10.55 -0.79
CA ALA A 20 15.80 9.57 -1.15
C ALA A 20 16.44 9.90 -2.51
N ASP A 21 17.73 9.59 -2.61
CA ASP A 21 18.47 9.71 -3.87
C ASP A 21 18.30 8.42 -4.66
N CYS A 22 17.23 8.34 -5.44
CA CYS A 22 16.90 7.19 -6.27
C CYS A 22 16.06 7.65 -7.46
N ASN A 23 15.75 6.72 -8.38
CA ASN A 23 15.05 7.06 -9.62
C ASN A 23 13.61 7.55 -9.40
N HIS A 24 12.92 6.98 -8.39
CA HIS A 24 11.54 7.30 -8.11
C HIS A 24 11.33 7.55 -6.61
N PRO A 25 11.78 8.70 -6.07
CA PRO A 25 11.64 8.99 -4.65
C PRO A 25 10.19 8.89 -4.18
N GLY A 26 10.00 8.30 -3.02
CA GLY A 26 8.68 8.11 -2.42
C GLY A 26 7.87 6.95 -2.98
N LYS A 27 8.33 6.32 -4.05
CA LYS A 27 7.57 5.27 -4.75
C LYS A 27 8.38 4.01 -5.05
N GLN A 28 9.70 4.10 -5.02
CA GLN A 28 10.56 2.99 -5.42
C GLN A 28 10.79 2.02 -4.25
N PRO A 29 10.57 0.70 -4.46
CA PRO A 29 10.90 -0.29 -3.44
C PRO A 29 12.40 -0.31 -3.16
N VAL A 30 12.77 -0.51 -1.89
CA VAL A 30 14.17 -0.72 -1.50
C VAL A 30 14.65 -2.07 -2.02
N GLY A 31 13.77 -3.07 -2.01
CA GLY A 31 14.04 -4.38 -2.60
C GLY A 31 13.20 -4.59 -3.86
N SER A 32 12.56 -5.74 -3.94
CA SER A 32 11.69 -6.11 -5.07
C SER A 32 10.25 -6.32 -4.60
N ALA A 33 9.30 -5.80 -5.36
CA ALA A 33 7.88 -6.04 -5.08
C ALA A 33 7.49 -7.52 -5.25
N GLU A 34 8.27 -8.27 -6.03
CA GLU A 34 8.00 -9.71 -6.25
C GLU A 34 8.65 -10.60 -5.20
N THR A 35 9.89 -10.30 -4.84
CA THR A 35 10.70 -11.18 -4.00
C THR A 35 10.98 -10.63 -2.61
N GLY A 36 10.64 -9.40 -2.33
CA GLY A 36 10.86 -8.78 -1.04
C GLY A 36 12.26 -8.20 -0.83
N PRO A 37 12.70 -8.06 0.41
CA PRO A 37 12.10 -8.65 1.62
C PRO A 37 10.76 -8.02 1.99
N PHE A 38 9.89 -8.86 2.58
CA PHE A 38 8.59 -8.45 3.07
C PHE A 38 8.62 -8.34 4.60
N TYR A 39 7.78 -7.47 5.15
CA TYR A 39 7.73 -7.19 6.58
C TYR A 39 6.29 -7.25 7.07
N THR A 40 6.11 -7.56 8.34
CA THR A 40 4.82 -7.37 9.00
C THR A 40 4.71 -5.93 9.49
N GLY A 41 3.48 -5.48 9.75
CA GLY A 41 3.24 -4.12 10.23
C GLY A 41 3.83 -3.83 11.60
N SER A 42 4.19 -4.85 12.36
CA SER A 42 4.80 -4.71 13.68
C SER A 42 6.32 -4.93 13.69
N ASP A 43 6.91 -5.20 12.53
CA ASP A 43 8.36 -5.47 12.44
C ASP A 43 9.15 -4.21 12.82
N PRO A 44 10.04 -4.30 13.84
CA PRO A 44 10.84 -3.15 14.26
C PRO A 44 11.72 -2.57 13.17
N GLU A 45 12.19 -3.38 12.24
CA GLU A 45 13.01 -2.93 11.12
C GLU A 45 12.21 -2.04 10.18
N LEU A 46 10.96 -2.38 9.91
CA LEU A 46 10.09 -1.54 9.09
C LEU A 46 9.74 -0.24 9.81
N VAL A 47 9.44 -0.31 11.11
CA VAL A 47 9.13 0.87 11.91
C VAL A 47 10.31 1.84 11.91
N SER A 48 11.53 1.33 12.09
CA SER A 48 12.74 2.14 12.05
C SER A 48 12.92 2.83 10.69
N HIS A 49 12.65 2.12 9.60
CA HIS A 49 12.71 2.67 8.25
C HIS A 49 11.75 3.87 8.08
N ILE A 50 10.54 3.75 8.61
CA ILE A 50 9.55 4.83 8.54
C ILE A 50 10.01 6.03 9.40
N GLN A 51 10.54 5.76 10.59
CA GLN A 51 11.05 6.83 11.46
C GLN A 51 12.21 7.60 10.82
N ASP A 52 12.99 6.93 9.96
CA ASP A 52 14.10 7.55 9.24
C ASP A 52 13.67 8.26 7.96
N GLY A 53 12.37 8.40 7.73
CA GLY A 53 11.83 9.13 6.59
C GLY A 53 11.44 8.27 5.41
N GLY A 54 11.51 6.95 5.54
CA GLY A 54 11.10 6.04 4.49
C GLY A 54 9.59 5.90 4.40
N ASN A 55 9.14 5.36 3.28
CA ASN A 55 7.73 5.03 3.05
C ASN A 55 7.50 3.52 3.16
N VAL A 56 6.23 3.13 3.19
CA VAL A 56 5.80 1.73 3.22
C VAL A 56 4.87 1.46 2.06
N GLY A 57 4.98 0.28 1.46
CA GLY A 57 4.08 -0.19 0.41
C GLY A 57 3.57 -1.58 0.72
N LYS A 58 2.60 -2.03 -0.06
CA LYS A 58 2.03 -3.38 0.04
C LYS A 58 2.25 -4.12 -1.26
N ALA A 59 2.76 -5.34 -1.18
CA ALA A 59 2.82 -6.22 -2.35
C ALA A 59 1.44 -6.83 -2.57
N LEU A 60 1.04 -6.97 -3.83
CA LEU A 60 -0.25 -7.58 -4.19
C LEU A 60 -0.11 -9.09 -4.19
N LYS A 61 -0.15 -9.69 -3.00
CA LYS A 61 -0.02 -11.12 -2.80
C LYS A 61 -1.15 -11.67 -1.94
N GLY A 62 -1.41 -12.97 -2.09
CA GLY A 62 -2.46 -13.64 -1.33
C GLY A 62 -3.84 -13.12 -1.72
N PRO A 63 -4.74 -12.97 -0.75
CA PRO A 63 -6.13 -12.60 -1.02
C PRO A 63 -6.37 -11.12 -1.26
N LEU A 64 -5.32 -10.31 -1.36
CA LEU A 64 -5.45 -8.88 -1.52
C LEU A 64 -5.82 -8.50 -2.96
N VAL A 65 -6.88 -7.72 -3.10
CA VAL A 65 -7.29 -7.12 -4.37
C VAL A 65 -7.37 -5.61 -4.16
N VAL A 66 -6.77 -4.85 -5.06
CA VAL A 66 -6.74 -3.39 -4.99
C VAL A 66 -7.42 -2.81 -6.21
N PHE A 67 -8.42 -1.95 -5.99
CA PHE A 67 -9.02 -1.16 -7.05
C PHE A 67 -8.28 0.17 -7.12
N ASP A 68 -7.76 0.49 -8.30
CA ASP A 68 -7.10 1.75 -8.56
C ASP A 68 -8.13 2.74 -9.11
N VAL A 69 -8.53 3.69 -8.27
CA VAL A 69 -9.63 4.60 -8.58
C VAL A 69 -9.06 5.98 -8.90
N ASP A 70 -9.13 6.36 -10.18
CA ASP A 70 -8.55 7.61 -10.67
C ASP A 70 -9.55 8.75 -10.82
N HIS A 71 -10.85 8.46 -10.72
CA HIS A 71 -11.90 9.45 -10.90
C HIS A 71 -12.85 9.48 -9.72
N GLU A 72 -13.18 10.67 -9.24
CA GLU A 72 -14.07 10.85 -8.10
C GLU A 72 -15.47 10.26 -8.36
N GLU A 73 -15.95 10.40 -9.58
CA GLU A 73 -17.26 9.86 -9.98
C GLU A 73 -17.29 8.35 -9.89
N PHE A 74 -16.18 7.69 -10.26
CA PHE A 74 -16.04 6.24 -10.16
C PHE A 74 -16.01 5.80 -8.70
N ALA A 75 -15.32 6.55 -7.85
CA ALA A 75 -15.30 6.26 -6.41
C ALA A 75 -16.71 6.32 -5.82
N SER A 76 -17.50 7.30 -6.22
CA SER A 76 -18.87 7.44 -5.76
C SER A 76 -19.73 6.25 -6.18
N GLU A 77 -19.58 5.77 -7.41
CA GLU A 77 -20.32 4.60 -7.90
C GLU A 77 -19.87 3.31 -7.16
N LEU A 78 -18.57 3.13 -6.97
CA LEU A 78 -18.06 1.96 -6.24
C LEU A 78 -18.53 1.93 -4.79
N SER A 79 -18.63 3.10 -4.14
CA SER A 79 -19.06 3.16 -2.74
C SER A 79 -20.48 2.67 -2.54
N LYS A 80 -21.30 2.68 -3.59
CA LYS A 80 -22.67 2.17 -3.55
C LYS A 80 -22.74 0.66 -3.74
N LYS A 81 -21.70 0.05 -4.32
CA LYS A 81 -21.70 -1.35 -4.73
C LYS A 81 -20.81 -2.23 -3.88
N LEU A 82 -19.78 -1.65 -3.25
CA LEU A 82 -18.78 -2.39 -2.48
C LEU A 82 -18.85 -2.01 -1.00
N PRO A 83 -18.53 -2.95 -0.10
CA PRO A 83 -18.46 -2.63 1.33
C PRO A 83 -17.38 -1.61 1.64
N PRO A 84 -17.49 -0.90 2.77
CA PRO A 84 -16.42 0.01 3.20
C PRO A 84 -15.10 -0.73 3.36
N THR A 85 -14.00 -0.07 3.03
CA THR A 85 -12.68 -0.68 3.10
C THR A 85 -11.60 0.36 3.43
N PHE A 86 -10.38 -0.11 3.62
CA PHE A 86 -9.22 0.74 3.79
C PHE A 86 -8.89 1.41 2.45
N VAL A 87 -8.83 2.74 2.46
CA VAL A 87 -8.60 3.54 1.27
C VAL A 87 -7.30 4.33 1.45
N VAL A 88 -6.42 4.24 0.46
CA VAL A 88 -5.16 4.99 0.44
C VAL A 88 -5.26 6.05 -0.65
N GLU A 89 -5.05 7.31 -0.30
CA GLU A 89 -5.02 8.38 -1.28
C GLU A 89 -3.62 8.46 -1.90
N SER A 90 -3.57 8.57 -3.23
CA SER A 90 -2.29 8.71 -3.91
C SER A 90 -1.72 10.11 -3.70
N GLY A 91 -0.39 10.21 -3.70
CA GLY A 91 0.31 11.48 -3.48
C GLY A 91 0.46 12.35 -4.72
N GLY A 92 -0.13 11.96 -5.85
CA GLY A 92 -0.04 12.71 -7.09
C GLY A 92 -1.03 13.87 -7.17
N SER A 93 -0.99 14.62 -8.26
CA SER A 93 -1.97 15.65 -8.54
C SER A 93 -3.25 15.01 -9.05
N GLY A 94 -4.40 15.62 -8.72
CA GLY A 94 -5.71 15.10 -9.10
C GLY A 94 -6.20 14.02 -8.16
N PHE A 95 -7.33 13.41 -8.53
CA PHE A 95 -7.96 12.38 -7.72
C PHE A 95 -7.30 11.03 -7.95
N GLY A 96 -6.96 10.34 -6.86
CA GLY A 96 -6.44 8.97 -6.93
C GLY A 96 -6.57 8.28 -5.59
N GLN A 97 -7.13 7.09 -5.60
CA GLN A 97 -7.32 6.27 -4.41
C GLN A 97 -7.05 4.80 -4.73
N HIS A 98 -6.54 4.05 -3.74
CA HIS A 98 -6.43 2.60 -3.79
C HIS A 98 -7.38 2.01 -2.77
N TRP A 99 -8.30 1.17 -3.21
CA TRP A 99 -9.29 0.50 -2.35
C TRP A 99 -8.89 -0.96 -2.18
N ASP A 100 -8.58 -1.35 -0.97
CA ASP A 100 -8.02 -2.67 -0.64
C ASP A 100 -9.11 -3.62 -0.16
N TYR A 101 -9.21 -4.79 -0.79
CA TYR A 101 -10.16 -5.83 -0.41
C TYR A 101 -9.47 -7.18 -0.28
N HIS A 102 -10.00 -8.04 0.58
CA HIS A 102 -9.57 -9.41 0.73
C HIS A 102 -10.53 -10.32 -0.02
N CYS A 103 -10.03 -11.04 -1.02
CA CYS A 103 -10.82 -11.95 -1.85
C CYS A 103 -10.14 -13.32 -1.85
N PRO A 104 -10.29 -14.14 -0.79
CA PRO A 104 -9.58 -15.42 -0.66
C PRO A 104 -9.80 -16.37 -1.84
N GLU A 105 -10.97 -16.30 -2.47
CA GLU A 105 -11.29 -17.15 -3.62
C GLU A 105 -10.42 -16.88 -4.84
N TRP A 106 -9.85 -15.69 -4.92
CA TRP A 106 -9.01 -15.25 -6.04
C TRP A 106 -7.52 -15.50 -5.79
N ALA A 107 -7.16 -15.97 -4.60
CA ALA A 107 -5.78 -16.16 -4.19
C ALA A 107 -5.17 -17.49 -4.64
N GLU A 108 -5.94 -18.37 -5.23
CA GLU A 108 -5.49 -19.70 -5.64
C GLU A 108 -4.71 -19.72 -6.94
#